data_ac57190ab8b4997af3e193a2d6d56d8e
#
_entry.id   ac57190ab8b4997af3e193a2d6d56d8e
#
_cell.length_a   1.000
_cell.length_b   1.000
_cell.length_c   1.000
_cell.angle_alpha   90.00
_cell.angle_beta   90.00
_cell.angle_gamma   90.00
#
_symmetry.space_group_name_H-M   'P 1'
#
loop_
_entity.id
_entity.type
_entity.pdbx_description
1 polymer ?
#
loop_
_entity_poly.entity_id
_entity_poly.type
_entity_poly.pdbx_seq_one_letter_code
_entity_poly.pdbx_strand_id
1 'polypeptide(L)'
;MTLYPQTNTAVQPITAPSVFVSHGSPIVALQSGPYQDALAQFGRSGCPRAIVAISAHWGSGRTVSVTDTQRHTTIHDFAGFPTQLYDLSYNAPGDPKLASHIVGALNEA
;
A
#
# COMPACT_ATOMS: atom_id res chain seq x y z
N MET A 1 -8.62 51.99 -5.69
CA MET A 1 -8.05 50.79 -6.34
C MET A 1 -7.21 50.05 -5.28
N THR A 2 -7.80 49.05 -4.62
CA THR A 2 -7.19 48.37 -3.48
C THR A 2 -6.53 47.08 -3.99
N LEU A 3 -5.20 47.02 -3.95
CA LEU A 3 -4.43 45.85 -4.30
C LEU A 3 -4.48 44.88 -3.13
N TYR A 4 -5.14 43.73 -3.32
CA TYR A 4 -5.05 42.60 -2.40
C TYR A 4 -3.68 41.96 -2.58
N PRO A 5 -2.91 41.72 -1.51
CA PRO A 5 -1.66 40.94 -1.59
C PRO A 5 -1.99 39.52 -1.98
N GLN A 6 -1.45 39.06 -3.10
CA GLN A 6 -1.47 37.67 -3.51
C GLN A 6 -0.55 36.91 -2.53
N THR A 7 -1.11 36.26 -1.53
CA THR A 7 -0.36 35.30 -0.71
C THR A 7 -0.08 34.07 -1.56
N ASN A 8 1.12 34.02 -2.12
CA ASN A 8 1.65 32.83 -2.75
C ASN A 8 1.92 31.77 -1.65
N THR A 9 0.88 31.04 -1.29
CA THR A 9 1.00 29.90 -0.38
C THR A 9 1.65 28.79 -1.18
N ALA A 10 2.98 28.71 -1.14
CA ALA A 10 3.71 27.55 -1.66
C ALA A 10 3.12 26.31 -1.01
N VAL A 11 2.45 25.47 -1.80
CA VAL A 11 1.93 24.18 -1.33
C VAL A 11 3.15 23.36 -0.93
N GLN A 12 3.35 23.18 0.37
CA GLN A 12 4.41 22.32 0.89
C GLN A 12 4.15 20.90 0.35
N PRO A 13 5.17 20.21 -0.15
CA PRO A 13 5.01 18.84 -0.62
C PRO A 13 4.59 17.99 0.59
N ILE A 14 3.41 17.38 0.50
CA ILE A 14 2.94 16.42 1.51
C ILE A 14 3.78 15.17 1.31
N THR A 15 4.70 14.92 2.24
CA THR A 15 5.46 13.67 2.26
C THR A 15 4.55 12.54 2.71
N ALA A 16 4.35 11.53 1.88
CA ALA A 16 3.61 10.33 2.25
C ALA A 16 4.37 9.55 3.33
N PRO A 17 3.68 8.99 4.33
CA PRO A 17 4.33 8.22 5.38
C PRO A 17 4.86 6.89 4.84
N SER A 18 5.99 6.43 5.40
CA SER A 18 6.44 5.05 5.29
C SER A 18 6.05 4.31 6.57
N VAL A 19 5.46 3.13 6.44
CA VAL A 19 4.93 2.37 7.57
C VAL A 19 5.41 0.93 7.49
N PHE A 20 5.88 0.42 8.60
CA PHE A 20 6.15 -1.00 8.78
C PHE A 20 5.01 -1.62 9.59
N VAL A 21 4.34 -2.62 9.02
CA VAL A 21 3.19 -3.27 9.64
C VAL A 21 3.52 -4.73 9.87
N SER A 22 3.51 -5.16 11.14
CA SER A 22 3.56 -6.57 11.50
C SER A 22 2.14 -7.12 11.58
N HIS A 23 1.80 -8.12 10.78
CA HIS A 23 0.45 -8.66 10.73
C HIS A 23 0.26 -9.97 11.52
N GLY A 24 1.34 -10.68 11.86
CA GLY A 24 1.24 -11.98 12.55
C GLY A 24 0.53 -13.04 11.70
N SER A 25 -0.33 -13.82 12.34
CA SER A 25 -1.11 -14.88 11.68
C SER A 25 -2.19 -14.30 10.74
N PRO A 26 -2.48 -14.95 9.59
CA PRO A 26 -3.56 -14.54 8.69
C PRO A 26 -4.93 -14.38 9.35
N ILE A 27 -5.20 -15.09 10.45
CA ILE A 27 -6.47 -15.00 11.20
C ILE A 27 -6.77 -13.57 11.68
N VAL A 28 -5.75 -12.71 11.79
CA VAL A 28 -5.91 -11.30 12.16
C VAL A 28 -6.90 -10.55 11.25
N ALA A 29 -7.04 -10.98 10.01
CA ALA A 29 -7.96 -10.37 9.05
C ALA A 29 -9.45 -10.64 9.36
N LEU A 30 -9.74 -11.67 10.17
CA LEU A 30 -11.10 -12.00 10.63
C LEU A 30 -11.39 -11.48 12.04
N GLN A 31 -10.40 -10.93 12.72
CA GLN A 31 -10.53 -10.45 14.09
C GLN A 31 -10.96 -9.00 14.14
N SER A 32 -11.49 -8.59 15.27
CA SER A 32 -11.74 -7.19 15.62
C SER A 32 -11.00 -6.86 16.92
N GLY A 33 -10.60 -5.61 17.07
CA GLY A 33 -9.91 -5.16 18.27
C GLY A 33 -9.05 -3.91 18.02
N PRO A 34 -8.31 -3.45 19.04
CA PRO A 34 -7.57 -2.21 18.98
C PRO A 34 -6.55 -2.14 17.81
N TYR A 35 -5.99 -3.28 17.43
CA TYR A 35 -5.05 -3.35 16.31
C TYR A 35 -5.75 -3.05 14.97
N GLN A 36 -6.87 -3.72 14.71
CA GLN A 36 -7.67 -3.51 13.50
C GLN A 36 -8.24 -2.10 13.44
N ASP A 37 -8.67 -1.57 14.59
CA ASP A 37 -9.18 -0.20 14.71
C ASP A 37 -8.08 0.82 14.39
N ALA A 38 -6.87 0.60 14.89
CA ALA A 38 -5.72 1.47 14.60
C ALA A 38 -5.35 1.45 13.11
N LEU A 39 -5.31 0.28 12.47
CA LEU A 39 -5.07 0.17 11.02
C LEU A 39 -6.16 0.86 10.20
N ALA A 40 -7.42 0.68 10.59
CA ALA A 40 -8.53 1.33 9.92
C ALA A 40 -8.50 2.86 10.10
N GLN A 41 -8.11 3.35 11.28
CA GLN A 41 -7.91 4.78 11.53
C GLN A 41 -6.76 5.33 10.68
N PHE A 42 -5.64 4.62 10.62
CA PHE A 42 -4.50 4.99 9.78
C PHE A 42 -4.92 5.08 8.31
N GLY A 43 -5.64 4.08 7.78
CA GLY A 43 -6.13 4.09 6.41
C GLY A 43 -7.07 5.26 6.09
N ARG A 44 -7.83 5.74 7.10
CA ARG A 44 -8.72 6.91 6.96
C ARG A 44 -8.00 8.26 7.13
N SER A 45 -6.79 8.27 7.69
CA SER A 45 -6.06 9.50 7.98
C SER A 45 -5.44 10.18 6.76
N GLY A 46 -5.40 9.49 5.63
CA GLY A 46 -4.83 10.02 4.39
C GLY A 46 -5.48 9.41 3.15
N CYS A 47 -5.26 10.07 2.03
CA CYS A 47 -5.71 9.59 0.72
C CYS A 47 -4.50 9.62 -0.24
N PRO A 48 -3.59 8.64 -0.16
CA PRO A 48 -2.43 8.60 -1.04
C PRO A 48 -2.88 8.34 -2.48
N ARG A 49 -2.14 8.88 -3.45
CA ARG A 49 -2.38 8.61 -4.87
C ARG A 49 -2.06 7.16 -5.26
N ALA A 50 -1.11 6.57 -4.57
CA ALA A 50 -0.72 5.18 -4.72
C ALA A 50 -0.08 4.65 -3.43
N ILE A 51 -0.05 3.34 -3.29
CA ILE A 51 0.60 2.63 -2.19
C ILE A 51 1.65 1.68 -2.80
N VAL A 52 2.90 1.83 -2.38
CA VAL A 52 3.95 0.87 -2.68
C VAL A 52 4.04 -0.11 -1.52
N ALA A 53 3.68 -1.35 -1.76
CA ALA A 53 3.71 -2.41 -0.75
C ALA A 53 4.90 -3.34 -0.98
N ILE A 54 5.68 -3.58 0.07
CA ILE A 54 6.75 -4.58 0.09
C ILE A 54 6.29 -5.71 1.00
N SER A 55 6.14 -6.92 0.46
CA SER A 55 5.65 -8.06 1.21
C SER A 55 6.69 -9.17 1.28
N ALA A 56 6.90 -9.73 2.46
CA ALA A 56 7.73 -10.91 2.66
C ALA A 56 7.12 -12.18 2.03
N HIS A 57 5.82 -12.15 1.74
CA HIS A 57 5.08 -13.26 1.12
C HIS A 57 5.10 -13.24 -0.41
N TRP A 58 5.71 -12.22 -1.00
CA TRP A 58 5.86 -12.13 -2.45
C TRP A 58 7.34 -12.05 -2.80
N GLY A 59 7.88 -13.16 -3.28
CA GLY A 59 9.30 -13.28 -3.59
C GLY A 59 9.53 -13.58 -5.07
N SER A 60 10.56 -12.97 -5.64
CA SER A 60 11.00 -13.14 -7.02
C SER A 60 12.36 -13.84 -7.13
N GLY A 61 12.78 -14.56 -6.08
CA GLY A 61 14.08 -15.22 -6.03
C GLY A 61 15.23 -14.26 -5.70
N ARG A 62 16.22 -14.13 -6.57
CA ARG A 62 17.45 -13.34 -6.33
C ARG A 62 17.36 -11.89 -6.79
N THR A 63 16.28 -11.50 -7.43
CA THR A 63 16.10 -10.15 -7.98
C THR A 63 14.98 -9.44 -7.27
N VAL A 64 15.05 -8.11 -7.22
CA VAL A 64 13.91 -7.28 -6.83
C VAL A 64 12.99 -7.18 -8.04
N SER A 65 11.71 -7.48 -7.84
CA SER A 65 10.69 -7.36 -8.89
C SER A 65 9.58 -6.43 -8.45
N VAL A 66 8.95 -5.79 -9.41
CA VAL A 66 7.79 -4.92 -9.18
C VAL A 66 6.64 -5.45 -10.02
N THR A 67 5.46 -5.59 -9.41
CA THR A 67 4.27 -6.02 -10.14
C THR A 67 3.85 -4.96 -11.16
N ASP A 68 3.78 -5.39 -12.43
CA ASP A 68 3.35 -4.57 -13.56
C ASP A 68 1.99 -5.08 -14.06
N THR A 69 0.93 -4.70 -13.35
CA THR A 69 -0.43 -5.11 -13.68
C THR A 69 -1.40 -3.96 -13.46
N GLN A 70 -2.50 -3.94 -14.20
CA GLN A 70 -3.58 -2.97 -13.99
C GLN A 70 -4.50 -3.36 -12.83
N ARG A 71 -4.48 -4.62 -12.41
CA ARG A 71 -5.26 -5.12 -11.28
C ARG A 71 -4.54 -6.28 -10.61
N HIS A 72 -4.34 -6.14 -9.32
CA HIS A 72 -3.76 -7.20 -8.51
C HIS A 72 -4.81 -8.28 -8.20
N THR A 73 -4.36 -9.53 -8.11
CA THR A 73 -5.16 -10.64 -7.60
C THR A 73 -4.77 -10.92 -6.15
N THR A 74 -5.76 -11.31 -5.35
CA THR A 74 -5.49 -11.76 -3.98
C THR A 74 -4.80 -13.11 -3.99
N ILE A 75 -3.72 -13.24 -3.22
CA ILE A 75 -2.96 -14.48 -3.05
C ILE A 75 -3.23 -15.00 -1.63
N HIS A 76 -3.58 -16.29 -1.53
CA HIS A 76 -3.74 -17.00 -0.26
C HIS A 76 -2.61 -18.02 -0.13
N ASP A 77 -1.46 -17.58 0.40
CA ASP A 77 -0.24 -18.39 0.54
C ASP A 77 -0.15 -19.13 1.88
N PHE A 78 -1.29 -19.49 2.44
CA PHE A 78 -1.43 -20.17 3.72
C PHE A 78 -2.37 -21.39 3.59
N ALA A 79 -2.29 -22.30 4.56
CA ALA A 79 -3.16 -23.48 4.63
C ALA A 79 -3.59 -23.76 6.06
N GLY A 80 -4.70 -24.51 6.24
CA GLY A 80 -5.17 -24.94 7.55
C GLY A 80 -5.93 -23.88 8.34
N PHE A 81 -6.39 -22.82 7.69
CA PHE A 81 -7.19 -21.75 8.30
C PHE A 81 -8.69 -21.91 8.01
N PRO A 82 -9.57 -21.20 8.74
CA PRO A 82 -11.00 -21.17 8.47
C PRO A 82 -11.31 -20.72 7.02
N THR A 83 -12.38 -21.30 6.44
CA THR A 83 -12.79 -21.04 5.06
C THR A 83 -12.99 -19.55 4.78
N GLN A 84 -13.49 -18.80 5.76
CA GLN A 84 -13.73 -17.36 5.64
C GLN A 84 -12.47 -16.56 5.25
N LEU A 85 -11.26 -17.05 5.58
CA LEU A 85 -10.03 -16.39 5.14
C LEU A 85 -9.81 -16.51 3.63
N TYR A 86 -10.20 -17.64 3.04
CA TYR A 86 -10.06 -17.87 1.60
C TYR A 86 -11.13 -17.15 0.78
N ASP A 87 -12.23 -16.72 1.44
CA ASP A 87 -13.27 -15.91 0.83
C ASP A 87 -12.88 -14.43 0.75
N LEU A 88 -11.86 -14.00 1.51
CA LEU A 88 -11.39 -12.62 1.46
C LEU A 88 -10.72 -12.33 0.11
N SER A 89 -11.12 -11.24 -0.50
CA SER A 89 -10.56 -10.78 -1.77
C SER A 89 -10.35 -9.26 -1.74
N TYR A 90 -9.15 -8.84 -2.14
CA TYR A 90 -8.82 -7.44 -2.31
C TYR A 90 -8.04 -7.25 -3.61
N ASN A 91 -8.77 -7.10 -4.71
CA ASN A 91 -8.21 -6.91 -6.03
C ASN A 91 -7.92 -5.42 -6.28
N ALA A 92 -6.88 -4.92 -5.64
CA ALA A 92 -6.50 -3.52 -5.75
C ALA A 92 -6.17 -3.12 -7.20
N PRO A 93 -6.48 -1.88 -7.62
CA PRO A 93 -5.97 -1.37 -8.87
C PRO A 93 -4.45 -1.28 -8.82
N GLY A 94 -3.79 -1.62 -9.92
CA GLY A 94 -2.36 -1.44 -10.08
C GLY A 94 -2.05 -0.19 -10.90
N ASP A 95 -0.77 0.21 -10.89
CA ASP A 95 -0.27 1.34 -11.66
C ASP A 95 1.03 0.95 -12.40
N PRO A 96 0.93 0.46 -13.65
CA PRO A 96 2.10 0.07 -14.45
C PRO A 96 3.09 1.23 -14.68
N LYS A 97 2.62 2.48 -14.72
CA LYS A 97 3.51 3.64 -14.88
C LYS A 97 4.34 3.86 -13.63
N LEU A 98 3.72 3.78 -12.46
CA LEU A 98 4.44 3.84 -11.18
C LEU A 98 5.40 2.67 -11.04
N ALA A 99 5.01 1.45 -11.44
CA ALA A 99 5.89 0.28 -11.44
C ALA A 99 7.16 0.53 -12.27
N SER A 100 7.02 1.07 -13.47
CA SER A 100 8.16 1.44 -14.33
C SER A 100 9.07 2.49 -13.69
N HIS A 101 8.51 3.51 -13.02
CA HIS A 101 9.30 4.51 -12.29
C HIS A 101 10.09 3.90 -11.13
N ILE A 102 9.47 2.97 -10.38
CA ILE A 102 10.15 2.28 -9.27
C ILE A 102 11.32 1.44 -9.80
N VAL A 103 11.12 0.70 -10.88
CA VAL A 103 12.20 -0.09 -11.51
C VAL A 103 13.34 0.83 -11.96
N GLY A 104 13.04 1.97 -12.58
CA GLY A 104 14.05 2.96 -12.95
C GLY A 104 14.87 3.43 -11.75
N ALA A 105 14.21 3.85 -10.68
CA ALA A 105 14.86 4.32 -9.45
C ALA A 105 15.73 3.25 -8.78
N LEU A 106 15.30 1.98 -8.81
CA LEU A 106 16.08 0.86 -8.26
C LEU A 106 17.33 0.54 -9.08
N ASN A 107 17.32 0.81 -10.38
CA ASN A 107 18.48 0.59 -11.24
C ASN A 107 19.53 1.71 -11.14
N GLU A 108 19.17 2.87 -10.61
CA GLU A 108 20.04 4.03 -10.41
C GLU A 108 20.67 4.05 -9.00
N ALA A 109 20.22 3.20 -8.09
CA ALA A 109 20.66 3.14 -6.70
C ALA A 109 21.84 2.18 -6.50
#